data_f670284132eb045ab503591cce1fe0b5
#
_entry.id   f670284132eb045ab503591cce1fe0b5
#
_cell.length_a   1.000
_cell.length_b   1.000
_cell.length_c   1.000
_cell.angle_alpha   90.00
_cell.angle_beta   90.00
_cell.angle_gamma   90.00
#
_symmetry.space_group_name_H-M   'P 1'
#
loop_
_entity.id
_entity.type
_entity.pdbx_description
1 polymer ?
#
loop_
_entity_poly.entity_id
_entity_poly.type
_entity_poly.pdbx_seq_one_letter_code
_entity_poly.pdbx_strand_id
1 'polypeptide(L)'
;TDLIATGLGACLITTMGIKAESMNIQLDGAKVEVTKVMVSDPRRIGKIIVHATLPALNLDEKTIEILERVGRTCPVERSLHPDVELDIQFKWL
;
A
#
# COMPACT_ATOMS: atom_id res chain seq x y z
N THR A 1 -0.02 16.82 5.12
CA THR A 1 -0.44 15.46 5.53
C THR A 1 -1.01 14.66 4.37
N ASP A 2 -1.71 15.32 3.45
CA ASP A 2 -2.22 14.62 2.26
C ASP A 2 -1.09 14.08 1.38
N LEU A 3 0.02 14.81 1.30
CA LEU A 3 1.19 14.34 0.55
C LEU A 3 1.77 13.07 1.15
N ILE A 4 1.79 12.96 2.48
CA ILE A 4 2.33 11.77 3.16
C ILE A 4 1.41 10.58 2.91
N ALA A 5 0.10 10.76 3.07
CA ALA A 5 -0.87 9.68 2.83
C ALA A 5 -0.84 9.22 1.37
N THR A 6 -0.86 10.17 0.43
CA THR A 6 -0.77 9.88 -1.00
C THR A 6 0.56 9.20 -1.34
N GLY A 7 1.65 9.66 -0.71
CA GLY A 7 2.97 9.08 -0.90
C GLY A 7 3.05 7.63 -0.47
N LEU A 8 2.39 7.28 0.64
CA LEU A 8 2.32 5.89 1.09
C LEU A 8 1.62 5.02 0.06
N GLY A 9 0.44 5.45 -0.43
CA GLY A 9 -0.30 4.69 -1.43
C GLY A 9 0.48 4.54 -2.72
N ALA A 10 1.10 5.62 -3.20
CA ALA A 10 1.90 5.60 -4.42
C ALA A 10 3.12 4.69 -4.26
N CYS A 11 3.80 4.76 -3.12
CA CYS A 11 4.96 3.92 -2.85
C CYS A 11 4.58 2.44 -2.79
N LEU A 12 3.47 2.12 -2.14
CA LEU A 12 2.96 0.76 -2.03
C LEU A 12 2.71 0.15 -3.42
N ILE A 13 1.96 0.84 -4.26
CA ILE A 13 1.64 0.38 -5.61
C ILE A 13 2.89 0.29 -6.49
N THR A 14 3.77 1.28 -6.40
CA THR A 14 5.01 1.30 -7.19
C THR A 14 5.92 0.14 -6.79
N THR A 15 6.07 -0.11 -5.48
CA THR A 15 6.92 -1.18 -4.98
C THR A 15 6.37 -2.55 -5.38
N MET A 16 5.05 -2.72 -5.29
CA MET A 16 4.41 -3.95 -5.77
C MET A 16 4.60 -4.13 -7.26
N GLY A 17 4.48 -3.05 -8.04
CA GLY A 17 4.66 -3.09 -9.49
C GLY A 17 6.07 -3.50 -9.90
N ILE A 18 7.08 -2.99 -9.20
CA ILE A 18 8.48 -3.36 -9.44
C ILE A 18 8.69 -4.86 -9.19
N LYS A 19 8.17 -5.36 -8.07
CA LYS A 19 8.28 -6.79 -7.75
C LYS A 19 7.53 -7.64 -8.76
N ALA A 20 6.32 -7.24 -9.13
CA ALA A 20 5.51 -7.95 -10.12
C ALA A 20 6.24 -8.02 -11.47
N GLU A 21 6.85 -6.92 -11.89
CA GLU A 21 7.59 -6.88 -13.15
C GLU A 21 8.74 -7.89 -13.14
N SER A 22 9.44 -8.03 -12.01
CA SER A 22 10.51 -9.02 -11.87
C SER A 22 9.99 -10.45 -11.98
N MET A 23 8.70 -10.67 -11.79
CA MET A 23 8.03 -11.97 -11.90
C MET A 23 7.25 -12.12 -13.20
N ASN A 24 7.45 -11.21 -14.16
CA ASN A 24 6.72 -11.15 -15.44
C ASN A 24 5.21 -10.96 -15.25
N ILE A 25 4.83 -10.20 -14.25
CA ILE A 25 3.43 -9.88 -13.94
C ILE A 25 3.26 -8.37 -14.12
N GLN A 26 2.15 -7.95 -14.74
CA GLN A 26 1.83 -6.53 -14.90
C GLN A 26 0.59 -6.20 -14.09
N LEU A 27 0.72 -5.21 -13.22
CA LEU A 27 -0.40 -4.76 -12.36
C LEU A 27 -1.14 -3.58 -12.99
N ASP A 28 -1.27 -3.55 -14.31
CA ASP A 28 -1.97 -2.48 -15.02
C ASP A 28 -3.43 -2.41 -14.57
N GLY A 29 -3.88 -1.20 -14.29
CA GLY A 29 -5.25 -1.00 -13.81
C GLY A 29 -5.40 -1.07 -12.31
N ALA A 30 -4.31 -1.28 -11.56
CA ALA A 30 -4.36 -1.24 -10.11
C ALA A 30 -4.76 0.15 -9.62
N LYS A 31 -5.58 0.21 -8.58
CA LYS A 31 -6.05 1.45 -7.99
C LYS A 31 -5.80 1.43 -6.49
N VAL A 32 -5.53 2.59 -5.93
CA VAL A 32 -5.33 2.72 -4.49
C VAL A 32 -6.15 3.91 -3.97
N GLU A 33 -6.85 3.69 -2.87
CA GLU A 33 -7.55 4.73 -2.14
C GLU A 33 -6.93 4.85 -0.76
N VAL A 34 -6.61 6.07 -0.34
CA VAL A 34 -5.94 6.32 0.92
C VAL A 34 -6.77 7.29 1.75
N THR A 35 -7.03 6.90 2.99
CA THR A 35 -7.72 7.74 3.96
C THR A 35 -6.81 7.95 5.15
N LYS A 36 -6.58 9.20 5.53
CA LYS A 36 -5.81 9.51 6.73
C LYS A 36 -6.76 9.88 7.87
N VAL A 37 -6.39 9.51 9.09
CA VAL A 37 -7.09 9.88 10.30
C VAL A 37 -6.14 10.68 11.16
N MET A 38 -6.53 11.93 11.46
CA MET A 38 -5.72 12.82 12.28
C MET A 38 -6.04 12.63 13.76
N VAL A 39 -5.04 12.83 14.60
CA VAL A 39 -5.21 12.84 16.05
C VAL A 39 -4.71 14.17 16.62
N SER A 40 -5.10 14.46 17.87
CA SER A 40 -4.76 15.72 18.55
C SER A 40 -3.71 15.50 19.63
N ASP A 41 -3.07 16.59 20.08
CA ASP A 41 -2.18 16.66 21.24
C ASP A 41 -0.94 15.76 21.18
N PRO A 42 -0.02 15.96 20.25
CA PRO A 42 0.00 16.95 19.18
C PRO A 42 -0.82 16.53 17.96
N ARG A 43 -1.19 17.49 17.14
CA ARG A 43 -1.90 17.20 15.89
C ARG A 43 -0.96 16.47 14.93
N ARG A 44 -1.33 15.25 14.56
CA ARG A 44 -0.52 14.41 13.70
C ARG A 44 -1.39 13.35 13.02
N ILE A 45 -0.81 12.66 12.04
CA ILE A 45 -1.48 11.51 11.46
C ILE A 45 -1.41 10.36 12.47
N GLY A 46 -2.58 9.88 12.89
CA GLY A 46 -2.66 8.73 13.82
C GLY A 46 -2.91 7.42 13.13
N LYS A 47 -3.55 7.46 11.96
CA LYS A 47 -3.88 6.25 11.21
C LYS A 47 -3.94 6.56 9.72
N ILE A 48 -3.51 5.62 8.90
CA ILE A 48 -3.66 5.69 7.45
C ILE A 48 -4.31 4.39 6.99
N ILE A 49 -5.42 4.52 6.28
CA ILE A 49 -6.16 3.39 5.72
C ILE A 49 -5.88 3.35 4.22
N VAL A 50 -5.37 2.23 3.73
CA VAL A 50 -5.05 2.05 2.32
C VAL A 50 -5.87 0.89 1.79
N HIS A 51 -6.69 1.17 0.77
CA HIS A 51 -7.44 0.14 0.05
C HIS A 51 -6.88 0.04 -1.36
N ALA A 52 -6.17 -1.04 -1.64
CA ALA A 52 -5.59 -1.30 -2.96
C ALA A 52 -6.47 -2.30 -3.70
N THR A 53 -6.92 -1.92 -4.90
CA THR A 53 -7.70 -2.79 -5.77
C THR A 53 -6.81 -3.21 -6.94
N LEU A 54 -6.63 -4.50 -7.11
CA LEU A 54 -5.69 -5.07 -8.06
C LEU A 54 -6.43 -5.83 -9.17
N PRO A 55 -5.85 -5.89 -10.37
CA PRO A 55 -6.54 -6.53 -11.50
C PRO A 55 -6.67 -8.04 -11.33
N ALA A 56 -7.60 -8.64 -12.07
CA ALA A 56 -7.82 -10.09 -12.08
C ALA A 56 -6.76 -10.76 -12.96
N LEU A 57 -5.73 -11.32 -12.34
CA LEU A 57 -4.60 -11.93 -13.04
C LEU A 57 -4.49 -13.43 -12.80
N ASN A 58 -5.42 -14.03 -12.09
CA ASN A 58 -5.43 -15.46 -11.77
C ASN A 58 -4.11 -15.94 -11.17
N LEU A 59 -3.57 -15.14 -10.23
CA LEU A 59 -2.33 -15.47 -9.55
C LEU A 59 -2.59 -16.51 -8.46
N ASP A 60 -1.60 -17.35 -8.19
CA ASP A 60 -1.70 -18.30 -7.08
C ASP A 60 -1.54 -17.58 -5.74
N GLU A 61 -1.96 -18.25 -4.65
CA GLU A 61 -1.95 -17.66 -3.31
C GLU A 61 -0.53 -17.23 -2.89
N LYS A 62 0.47 -18.01 -3.25
CA LYS A 62 1.84 -17.71 -2.88
C LYS A 62 2.35 -16.44 -3.55
N THR A 63 2.02 -16.24 -4.81
CA THR A 63 2.40 -15.03 -5.55
C THR A 63 1.69 -13.81 -4.97
N ILE A 64 0.40 -13.92 -4.68
CA ILE A 64 -0.37 -12.85 -4.05
C ILE A 64 0.24 -12.48 -2.70
N GLU A 65 0.59 -13.46 -1.87
CA GLU A 65 1.20 -13.22 -0.58
C GLU A 65 2.53 -12.47 -0.70
N ILE A 66 3.36 -12.83 -1.67
CA ILE A 66 4.63 -12.14 -1.91
C ILE A 66 4.39 -10.69 -2.27
N LEU A 67 3.47 -10.42 -3.19
CA LEU A 67 3.19 -9.06 -3.65
C LEU A 67 2.61 -8.20 -2.52
N GLU A 68 1.70 -8.77 -1.72
CA GLU A 68 1.12 -8.03 -0.59
C GLU A 68 2.17 -7.72 0.48
N ARG A 69 3.06 -8.64 0.76
CA ARG A 69 4.15 -8.41 1.72
C ARG A 69 5.06 -7.28 1.25
N VAL A 70 5.42 -7.27 -0.02
CA VAL A 70 6.25 -6.22 -0.59
C VAL A 70 5.54 -4.86 -0.49
N GLY A 71 4.24 -4.81 -0.76
CA GLY A 71 3.46 -3.59 -0.63
C GLY A 71 3.42 -3.08 0.80
N ARG A 72 3.28 -3.98 1.78
CA ARG A 72 3.19 -3.60 3.21
C ARG A 72 4.51 -3.12 3.80
N THR A 73 5.62 -3.31 3.11
CA THR A 73 6.94 -2.94 3.63
C THR A 73 7.66 -1.98 2.69
N CYS A 74 6.93 -1.07 2.05
CA CYS A 74 7.53 -0.09 1.17
C CYS A 74 8.36 0.95 1.95
N PRO A 75 9.30 1.64 1.28
CA PRO A 75 10.17 2.59 1.98
C PRO A 75 9.44 3.69 2.75
N VAL A 76 8.32 4.19 2.24
CA VAL A 76 7.54 5.22 2.95
C VAL A 76 6.95 4.65 4.24
N GLU A 77 6.43 3.43 4.18
CA GLU A 77 5.90 2.76 5.38
C GLU A 77 6.97 2.68 6.46
N ARG A 78 8.18 2.29 6.08
CA ARG A 78 9.30 2.17 7.02
C ARG A 78 9.79 3.50 7.56
N SER A 79 9.42 4.60 6.92
CA SER A 79 9.81 5.96 7.32
C SER A 79 8.80 6.62 8.25
N LEU A 80 7.65 5.99 8.47
CA LEU A 80 6.62 6.54 9.33
C LEU A 80 6.90 6.21 10.79
N HIS A 81 6.44 7.10 11.69
CA HIS A 81 6.57 6.87 13.12
C HIS A 81 5.79 5.60 13.52
N PRO A 82 6.34 4.77 14.43
CA PRO A 82 5.67 3.53 14.87
C PRO A 82 4.27 3.73 15.44
N ASP A 83 3.96 4.92 15.97
CA ASP A 83 2.64 5.23 16.51
C ASP A 83 1.59 5.46 15.45
N VAL A 84 1.98 5.58 14.16
CA VAL A 84 1.01 5.68 13.08
C VAL A 84 0.48 4.29 12.76
N GLU A 85 -0.81 4.09 13.00
CA GLU A 85 -1.46 2.82 12.68
C GLU A 85 -1.68 2.72 11.17
N LEU A 86 -1.32 1.59 10.59
CA LEU A 86 -1.52 1.35 9.16
C LEU A 86 -2.52 0.23 8.97
N ASP A 87 -3.61 0.54 8.26
CA ASP A 87 -4.62 -0.44 7.89
C ASP A 87 -4.57 -0.60 6.37
N ILE A 88 -3.84 -1.61 5.90
CA ILE A 88 -3.62 -1.84 4.48
C ILE A 88 -4.43 -3.06 4.05
N GLN A 89 -5.35 -2.85 3.13
CA GLN A 89 -6.22 -3.90 2.62
C GLN A 89 -6.04 -4.03 1.11
N PHE A 90 -5.99 -5.27 0.64
CA PHE A 90 -5.85 -5.59 -0.78
C PHE A 90 -7.10 -6.31 -1.27
N LYS A 91 -7.57 -5.91 -2.44
CA LYS A 91 -8.68 -6.59 -3.11
C LYS A 91 -8.22 -7.01 -4.49
N TRP A 92 -8.20 -8.30 -4.74
CA TRP A 92 -7.87 -8.87 -6.03
C TRP A 92 -9.17 -9.20 -6.78
N LEU A 93 -9.31 -8.64 -7.96
CA LEU A 93 -10.52 -8.83 -8.77
C LEU A 93 -10.57 -10.19 -9.45
#